data_c427903e0cb3f5eda490c576143218cf
#
_entry.id   c427903e0cb3f5eda490c576143218cf
#
_cell.length_a   1.000
_cell.length_b   1.000
_cell.length_c   1.000
_cell.angle_alpha   90.00
_cell.angle_beta   90.00
_cell.angle_gamma   90.00
#
_symmetry.space_group_name_H-M   'P 1'
#
loop_
_entity.id
_entity.type
_entity.pdbx_description
1 polymer ?
#
loop_
_entity_poly.entity_id
_entity_poly.type
_entity_poly.pdbx_seq_one_letter_code
_entity_poly.pdbx_strand_id
1 'polypeptide(L)'
;VKGEVDGLLCGTWGTTAQHLHYIDQVIGKRAGGSPSTPQDVQVYACMNALMLPGRQVFLVDTHVNADPTAEELAEITVMAAEEMLRFGVQPKAALLSHSNFGSSDLPSAVKMRRTLALLRDQAPWLEVDGEMHGDMALDGSARQQ
;
A
#
# COMPACT_ATOMS: atom_id res chain seq x y z
N VAL A 1 6.03 -14.25 22.76
CA VAL A 1 5.41 -13.04 23.29
C VAL A 1 4.79 -13.38 24.64
N LYS A 2 5.20 -12.68 25.72
CA LYS A 2 4.79 -13.05 27.10
C LYS A 2 3.45 -12.49 27.52
N GLY A 3 2.83 -11.61 26.74
CA GLY A 3 1.56 -10.97 27.10
C GLY A 3 1.64 -9.93 28.23
N GLU A 4 2.83 -9.39 28.47
CA GLU A 4 3.07 -8.41 29.53
C GLU A 4 2.76 -6.97 29.12
N VAL A 5 2.65 -6.73 27.80
CA VAL A 5 2.37 -5.41 27.20
C VAL A 5 1.48 -5.58 25.97
N ASP A 6 0.68 -4.56 25.65
CA ASP A 6 -0.24 -4.55 24.50
C ASP A 6 0.41 -3.98 23.23
N GLY A 7 1.49 -3.21 23.36
CA GLY A 7 2.20 -2.59 22.27
C GLY A 7 3.65 -2.23 22.60
N LEU A 8 4.44 -2.01 21.56
CA LEU A 8 5.85 -1.64 21.65
C LEU A 8 6.13 -0.46 20.72
N LEU A 9 6.78 0.57 21.25
CA LEU A 9 7.40 1.63 20.46
C LEU A 9 8.91 1.41 20.43
N CYS A 10 9.47 1.31 19.23
CA CYS A 10 10.91 1.18 19.01
C CYS A 10 11.36 2.14 17.90
N GLY A 11 12.68 2.43 17.82
CA GLY A 11 13.20 3.26 16.75
C GLY A 11 14.20 4.33 17.18
N THR A 12 14.65 4.33 18.41
CA THR A 12 15.62 5.32 18.92
C THR A 12 17.00 5.18 18.26
N TRP A 13 17.36 3.97 17.83
CA TRP A 13 18.66 3.66 17.23
C TRP A 13 18.52 2.54 16.18
N GLY A 14 19.25 2.66 15.06
CA GLY A 14 19.20 1.70 13.96
C GLY A 14 18.33 2.16 12.79
N THR A 15 18.28 1.35 11.74
CA THR A 15 17.47 1.59 10.54
C THR A 15 16.10 0.89 10.63
N THR A 16 15.14 1.35 9.84
CA THR A 16 13.82 0.68 9.70
C THR A 16 13.99 -0.80 9.36
N ALA A 17 14.89 -1.13 8.43
CA ALA A 17 15.15 -2.52 8.04
C ALA A 17 15.65 -3.38 9.20
N GLN A 18 16.52 -2.84 10.06
CA GLN A 18 16.99 -3.54 11.27
C GLN A 18 15.85 -3.79 12.25
N HIS A 19 14.99 -2.79 12.48
CA HIS A 19 13.84 -2.95 13.38
C HIS A 19 12.85 -3.98 12.84
N LEU A 20 12.52 -3.94 11.54
CA LEU A 20 11.65 -4.92 10.91
C LEU A 20 12.23 -6.34 10.99
N HIS A 21 13.56 -6.48 10.83
CA HIS A 21 14.22 -7.77 11.00
C HIS A 21 14.04 -8.35 12.40
N TYR A 22 14.20 -7.54 13.46
CA TYR A 22 13.97 -7.99 14.84
C TYR A 22 12.50 -8.30 15.12
N ILE A 23 11.58 -7.50 14.58
CA ILE A 23 10.14 -7.77 14.70
C ILE A 23 9.81 -9.11 14.04
N ASP A 24 10.37 -9.38 12.86
CA ASP A 24 10.16 -10.63 12.13
C ASP A 24 10.66 -11.85 12.93
N GLN A 25 11.81 -11.75 13.59
CA GLN A 25 12.36 -12.82 14.43
C GLN A 25 11.53 -13.12 15.68
N VAL A 26 10.86 -12.13 16.27
CA VAL A 26 10.20 -12.25 17.59
C VAL A 26 8.69 -12.42 17.44
N ILE A 27 8.06 -11.64 16.61
CA ILE A 27 6.61 -11.60 16.41
C ILE A 27 6.22 -12.33 15.12
N GLY A 28 7.02 -12.15 14.07
CA GLY A 28 6.73 -12.62 12.72
C GLY A 28 5.73 -11.74 11.98
N LYS A 29 5.56 -12.04 10.69
CA LYS A 29 4.49 -11.46 9.88
C LYS A 29 3.17 -12.15 10.19
N ARG A 30 2.07 -11.46 9.95
CA ARG A 30 0.74 -12.04 10.14
C ARG A 30 0.60 -13.28 9.25
N ALA A 31 0.33 -14.44 9.84
CA ALA A 31 0.07 -15.66 9.09
C ALA A 31 -1.18 -15.48 8.21
N GLY A 32 -1.04 -15.70 6.90
CA GLY A 32 -2.18 -15.76 5.98
C GLY A 32 -2.54 -14.47 5.25
N GLY A 33 -1.69 -13.44 5.23
CA GLY A 33 -1.95 -12.21 4.46
C GLY A 33 -3.31 -11.55 4.78
N SER A 34 -3.79 -10.69 3.91
CA SER A 34 -5.21 -10.33 3.86
C SER A 34 -6.03 -11.54 3.38
N PRO A 35 -7.29 -11.71 3.83
CA PRO A 35 -8.20 -12.74 3.28
C PRO A 35 -8.34 -12.70 1.75
N SER A 36 -7.98 -11.56 1.14
CA SER A 36 -8.06 -11.29 -0.28
C SER A 36 -6.76 -11.52 -1.05
N THR A 37 -5.63 -11.84 -0.38
CA THR A 37 -4.32 -12.01 -1.03
C THR A 37 -3.84 -13.45 -1.02
N PRO A 38 -3.07 -13.90 -2.05
CA PRO A 38 -2.43 -15.21 -2.04
C PRO A 38 -1.59 -15.41 -0.78
N GLN A 39 -1.66 -16.59 -0.19
CA GLN A 39 -1.02 -16.92 1.10
C GLN A 39 0.51 -16.81 1.09
N ASP A 40 1.14 -16.70 -0.09
CA ASP A 40 2.58 -16.74 -0.27
C ASP A 40 3.26 -15.36 -0.30
N VAL A 41 2.49 -14.27 -0.43
CA VAL A 41 3.04 -12.91 -0.43
C VAL A 41 2.91 -12.32 0.97
N GLN A 42 4.05 -12.02 1.58
CA GLN A 42 4.13 -11.44 2.93
C GLN A 42 5.09 -10.26 2.91
N VAL A 43 4.55 -9.05 2.94
CA VAL A 43 5.32 -7.81 2.93
C VAL A 43 5.13 -6.99 4.18
N TYR A 44 6.13 -6.18 4.51
CA TYR A 44 5.97 -5.01 5.38
C TYR A 44 5.77 -3.79 4.50
N ALA A 45 4.91 -2.88 4.90
CA ALA A 45 4.73 -1.61 4.23
C ALA A 45 4.55 -0.49 5.24
N CYS A 46 4.78 0.74 4.80
CA CYS A 46 4.45 1.90 5.60
C CYS A 46 3.32 2.71 4.96
N MET A 47 2.52 3.34 5.80
CA MET A 47 1.48 4.25 5.38
C MET A 47 1.63 5.59 6.11
N ASN A 48 1.77 6.68 5.36
CA ASN A 48 1.86 8.03 5.88
C ASN A 48 0.55 8.77 5.64
N ALA A 49 -0.05 9.31 6.70
CA ALA A 49 -1.21 10.18 6.61
C ALA A 49 -0.79 11.65 6.47
N LEU A 50 -1.19 12.29 5.37
CA LEU A 50 -1.03 13.71 5.14
C LEU A 50 -2.33 14.42 5.51
N MET A 51 -2.25 15.27 6.52
CA MET A 51 -3.37 16.11 6.98
C MET A 51 -3.37 17.43 6.22
N LEU A 52 -4.15 17.51 5.14
CA LEU A 52 -4.27 18.69 4.32
C LEU A 52 -5.55 19.48 4.69
N PRO A 53 -5.62 20.80 4.42
CA PRO A 53 -6.84 21.57 4.63
C PRO A 53 -8.03 20.96 3.87
N GLY A 54 -9.04 20.51 4.61
CA GLY A 54 -10.27 19.94 4.06
C GLY A 54 -10.19 18.50 3.54
N ARG A 55 -9.02 17.84 3.58
CA ARG A 55 -8.88 16.43 3.17
C ARG A 55 -7.70 15.73 3.85
N GLN A 56 -7.78 14.40 3.89
CA GLN A 56 -6.68 13.53 4.27
C GLN A 56 -6.24 12.72 3.06
N VAL A 57 -4.92 12.54 2.90
CA VAL A 57 -4.32 11.72 1.84
C VAL A 57 -3.38 10.72 2.50
N PHE A 58 -3.49 9.46 2.15
CA PHE A 58 -2.62 8.40 2.62
C PHE A 58 -1.65 8.00 1.52
N LEU A 59 -0.36 8.04 1.80
CA LEU A 59 0.70 7.61 0.89
C LEU A 59 1.24 6.24 1.32
N VAL A 60 1.33 5.31 0.39
CA VAL A 60 1.72 3.91 0.61
C VAL A 60 2.54 3.43 -0.60
N ASP A 61 3.59 2.77 -0.53
CA ASP A 61 4.59 2.59 0.50
C ASP A 61 5.69 3.65 0.32
N THR A 62 6.03 4.39 1.36
CA THR A 62 6.91 5.56 1.17
C THR A 62 8.39 5.27 1.39
N HIS A 63 8.78 4.18 2.06
CA HIS A 63 10.20 3.94 2.36
C HIS A 63 10.57 2.51 2.81
N VAL A 64 9.68 1.54 2.75
CA VAL A 64 10.01 0.16 3.17
C VAL A 64 10.47 -0.67 1.98
N ASN A 65 9.71 -0.65 0.88
CA ASN A 65 10.02 -1.45 -0.29
C ASN A 65 10.54 -0.55 -1.42
N ALA A 66 11.79 -0.76 -1.85
CA ALA A 66 12.41 0.08 -2.87
C ALA A 66 11.84 -0.16 -4.29
N ASP A 67 11.58 -1.42 -4.63
CA ASP A 67 11.01 -1.81 -5.93
C ASP A 67 10.13 -3.07 -5.77
N PRO A 68 8.94 -2.95 -5.16
CA PRO A 68 8.05 -4.09 -4.96
C PRO A 68 7.51 -4.63 -6.28
N THR A 69 7.25 -5.93 -6.33
CA THR A 69 6.58 -6.61 -7.45
C THR A 69 5.12 -6.18 -7.57
N ALA A 70 4.44 -6.57 -8.64
CA ALA A 70 3.02 -6.27 -8.81
C ALA A 70 2.16 -6.98 -7.75
N GLU A 71 2.54 -8.18 -7.36
CA GLU A 71 1.90 -8.98 -6.32
C GLU A 71 2.06 -8.34 -4.94
N GLU A 72 3.28 -7.90 -4.60
CA GLU A 72 3.56 -7.17 -3.36
C GLU A 72 2.81 -5.84 -3.31
N LEU A 73 2.77 -5.09 -4.41
CA LEU A 73 1.99 -3.85 -4.50
C LEU A 73 0.49 -4.07 -4.30
N ALA A 74 -0.04 -5.18 -4.83
CA ALA A 74 -1.45 -5.52 -4.61
C ALA A 74 -1.71 -5.81 -3.12
N GLU A 75 -0.86 -6.60 -2.46
CA GLU A 75 -0.97 -6.86 -1.01
C GLU A 75 -0.84 -5.57 -0.18
N ILE A 76 0.17 -4.75 -0.46
CA ILE A 76 0.39 -3.46 0.19
C ILE A 76 -0.86 -2.57 0.08
N THR A 77 -1.46 -2.51 -1.12
CA THR A 77 -2.67 -1.71 -1.36
C THR A 77 -3.86 -2.23 -0.56
N VAL A 78 -4.07 -3.54 -0.52
CA VAL A 78 -5.17 -4.15 0.25
C VAL A 78 -4.98 -3.93 1.74
N MET A 79 -3.76 -4.16 2.27
CA MET A 79 -3.46 -3.91 3.69
C MET A 79 -3.73 -2.45 4.08
N ALA A 80 -3.31 -1.49 3.25
CA ALA A 80 -3.54 -0.08 3.50
C ALA A 80 -5.03 0.26 3.48
N ALA A 81 -5.78 -0.28 2.53
CA ALA A 81 -7.22 -0.08 2.44
C ALA A 81 -7.97 -0.68 3.65
N GLU A 82 -7.60 -1.88 4.09
CA GLU A 82 -8.15 -2.49 5.31
C GLU A 82 -7.86 -1.64 6.55
N GLU A 83 -6.66 -1.07 6.65
CA GLU A 83 -6.31 -0.21 7.77
C GLU A 83 -7.09 1.11 7.75
N MET A 84 -7.32 1.71 6.58
CA MET A 84 -8.20 2.88 6.43
C MET A 84 -9.63 2.57 6.90
N LEU A 85 -10.17 1.40 6.58
CA LEU A 85 -11.49 0.97 7.07
C LEU A 85 -11.52 0.87 8.61
N ARG A 86 -10.44 0.42 9.26
CA ARG A 86 -10.34 0.41 10.73
C ARG A 86 -10.39 1.80 11.34
N PHE A 87 -9.87 2.82 10.63
CA PHE A 87 -10.01 4.22 11.01
C PHE A 87 -11.38 4.83 10.64
N GLY A 88 -12.29 4.04 10.08
CA GLY A 88 -13.61 4.53 9.65
C GLY A 88 -13.58 5.34 8.36
N VAL A 89 -12.49 5.25 7.57
CA VAL A 89 -12.33 5.94 6.30
C VAL A 89 -12.62 4.98 5.16
N GLN A 90 -13.54 5.35 4.25
CA GLN A 90 -13.78 4.56 3.04
C GLN A 90 -12.61 4.74 2.07
N PRO A 91 -11.85 3.67 1.75
CA PRO A 91 -10.67 3.79 0.91
C PRO A 91 -11.03 3.95 -0.56
N LYS A 92 -10.23 4.79 -1.24
CA LYS A 92 -10.12 4.88 -2.69
C LYS A 92 -8.64 4.92 -3.01
N ALA A 93 -8.18 4.04 -3.88
CA ALA A 93 -6.76 3.88 -4.19
C ALA A 93 -6.44 4.36 -5.61
N ALA A 94 -5.31 5.05 -5.76
CA ALA A 94 -4.74 5.41 -7.05
C ALA A 94 -3.34 4.80 -7.15
N LEU A 95 -3.09 4.04 -8.20
CA LEU A 95 -1.77 3.49 -8.50
C LEU A 95 -0.95 4.55 -9.24
N LEU A 96 0.07 5.09 -8.58
CA LEU A 96 0.84 6.20 -9.10
C LEU A 96 1.98 5.74 -10.01
N SER A 97 2.15 6.44 -11.12
CA SER A 97 3.21 6.21 -12.09
C SER A 97 3.66 7.54 -12.73
N HIS A 98 4.72 7.46 -13.54
CA HIS A 98 5.14 8.54 -14.43
C HIS A 98 4.29 8.63 -15.72
N SER A 99 3.26 7.81 -15.86
CA SER A 99 2.37 7.77 -17.03
C SER A 99 0.91 7.70 -16.60
N ASN A 100 0.02 8.05 -17.51
CA ASN A 100 -1.42 7.95 -17.33
C ASN A 100 -2.01 6.89 -18.26
N PHE A 101 -2.74 5.92 -17.71
CA PHE A 101 -3.64 4.99 -18.39
C PHE A 101 -3.07 4.37 -19.68
N GLY A 102 -1.85 3.81 -19.60
CA GLY A 102 -1.22 3.12 -20.73
C GLY A 102 -0.43 4.01 -21.69
N SER A 103 -0.15 5.27 -21.32
CA SER A 103 0.67 6.16 -22.16
C SER A 103 2.16 5.80 -22.21
N SER A 104 2.61 4.83 -21.43
CA SER A 104 3.99 4.32 -21.40
C SER A 104 4.05 2.81 -21.25
N ASP A 105 5.00 2.17 -21.94
CA ASP A 105 5.31 0.74 -21.82
C ASP A 105 6.61 0.47 -21.02
N LEU A 106 7.08 1.46 -20.29
CA LEU A 106 8.21 1.25 -19.37
C LEU A 106 7.82 0.25 -18.27
N PRO A 107 8.77 -0.56 -17.76
CA PRO A 107 8.51 -1.63 -16.80
C PRO A 107 7.71 -1.19 -15.57
N SER A 108 7.95 0.03 -15.06
CA SER A 108 7.22 0.57 -13.91
C SER A 108 5.74 0.82 -14.20
N ALA A 109 5.40 1.33 -15.40
CA ALA A 109 4.00 1.54 -15.80
C ALA A 109 3.28 0.21 -16.05
N VAL A 110 3.94 -0.72 -16.75
CA VAL A 110 3.43 -2.08 -16.96
C VAL A 110 3.17 -2.79 -15.64
N LYS A 111 4.09 -2.64 -14.66
CA LYS A 111 3.92 -3.19 -13.32
C LYS A 111 2.67 -2.65 -12.63
N MET A 112 2.40 -1.34 -12.68
CA MET A 112 1.20 -0.75 -12.09
C MET A 112 -0.09 -1.23 -12.75
N ARG A 113 -0.12 -1.38 -14.07
CA ARG A 113 -1.29 -1.99 -14.77
C ARG A 113 -1.53 -3.44 -14.35
N ARG A 114 -0.45 -4.23 -14.17
CA ARG A 114 -0.56 -5.59 -13.64
C ARG A 114 -1.09 -5.59 -12.21
N THR A 115 -0.62 -4.69 -11.35
CA THR A 115 -1.12 -4.51 -9.99
C THR A 115 -2.62 -4.18 -10.01
N LEU A 116 -3.07 -3.29 -10.89
CA LEU A 116 -4.50 -2.96 -11.03
C LEU A 116 -5.33 -4.20 -11.40
N ALA A 117 -4.84 -5.02 -12.33
CA ALA A 117 -5.53 -6.25 -12.72
C ALA A 117 -5.65 -7.23 -11.54
N LEU A 118 -4.58 -7.41 -10.76
CA LEU A 118 -4.59 -8.23 -9.55
C LEU A 118 -5.59 -7.70 -8.51
N LEU A 119 -5.61 -6.40 -8.27
CA LEU A 119 -6.52 -5.78 -7.30
C LEU A 119 -8.00 -5.92 -7.71
N ARG A 120 -8.31 -5.80 -8.99
CA ARG A 120 -9.68 -6.02 -9.49
C ARG A 120 -10.19 -7.44 -9.27
N ASP A 121 -9.28 -8.41 -9.31
CA ASP A 121 -9.59 -9.82 -9.05
C ASP A 121 -9.65 -10.14 -7.55
N GLN A 122 -8.64 -9.69 -6.80
CA GLN A 122 -8.45 -10.07 -5.39
C GLN A 122 -9.27 -9.21 -4.40
N ALA A 123 -9.51 -7.94 -4.74
CA ALA A 123 -10.19 -6.99 -3.88
C ALA A 123 -11.28 -6.18 -4.63
N PRO A 124 -12.32 -6.84 -5.18
CA PRO A 124 -13.36 -6.18 -5.96
C PRO A 124 -14.19 -5.16 -5.16
N TRP A 125 -14.06 -5.17 -3.84
CA TRP A 125 -14.69 -4.21 -2.92
C TRP A 125 -13.95 -2.86 -2.87
N LEU A 126 -12.68 -2.81 -3.31
CA LEU A 126 -11.85 -1.62 -3.27
C LEU A 126 -12.02 -0.82 -4.58
N GLU A 127 -12.41 0.44 -4.45
CA GLU A 127 -12.37 1.38 -5.57
C GLU A 127 -10.90 1.73 -5.86
N VAL A 128 -10.37 1.22 -6.96
CA VAL A 128 -8.98 1.40 -7.37
C VAL A 128 -8.88 1.73 -8.85
N ASP A 129 -7.98 2.66 -9.20
CA ASP A 129 -7.72 3.04 -10.59
C ASP A 129 -6.24 3.41 -10.82
N GLY A 130 -5.84 3.52 -12.07
CA GLY A 130 -4.47 3.85 -12.51
C GLY A 130 -4.01 2.96 -13.68
N GLU A 131 -2.79 3.07 -14.11
CA GLU A 131 -1.75 3.94 -13.50
C GLU A 131 -2.00 5.41 -13.88
N MET A 132 -1.66 6.32 -12.96
CA MET A 132 -1.84 7.75 -13.20
C MET A 132 -0.80 8.61 -12.45
N HIS A 133 -0.64 9.85 -12.88
CA HIS A 133 0.14 10.85 -12.15
C HIS A 133 -0.54 11.25 -10.83
N GLY A 134 0.24 11.73 -9.86
CA GLY A 134 -0.28 12.13 -8.56
C GLY A 134 -1.25 13.33 -8.60
N ASP A 135 -1.07 14.26 -9.51
CA ASP A 135 -2.00 15.38 -9.74
C ASP A 135 -3.34 14.87 -10.28
N MET A 136 -3.32 13.95 -11.25
CA MET A 136 -4.51 13.27 -11.78
C MET A 136 -5.28 12.54 -10.66
N ALA A 137 -4.57 11.88 -9.75
CA ALA A 137 -5.17 11.17 -8.63
C ALA A 137 -5.93 12.10 -7.67
N LEU A 138 -5.46 13.35 -7.53
CA LEU A 138 -6.01 14.33 -6.57
C LEU A 138 -7.03 15.29 -7.17
N ASP A 139 -7.11 15.42 -8.50
CA ASP A 139 -8.03 16.29 -9.21
C ASP A 139 -9.12 15.48 -9.93
N GLY A 140 -10.35 15.56 -9.39
CA GLY A 140 -11.50 14.88 -9.98
C GLY A 140 -11.90 15.42 -11.35
N SER A 141 -11.60 16.68 -11.67
CA SER A 141 -11.91 17.30 -12.98
C SER A 141 -10.93 16.80 -14.07
N ALA A 142 -9.67 16.56 -13.71
CA ALA A 142 -8.67 16.02 -14.62
C ALA A 142 -8.99 14.57 -15.04
N ARG A 143 -9.69 13.80 -14.19
CA ARG A 143 -10.09 12.41 -14.50
C ARG A 143 -11.28 12.27 -15.42
N GLN A 144 -11.99 13.36 -15.73
CA GLN A 144 -13.18 13.35 -16.59
C GLN A 144 -12.88 13.73 -18.04
N GLN A 145 -11.61 14.04 -18.36
CA GLN A 145 -11.12 14.33 -19.71
C GLN A 145 -10.51 13.09 -20.36
#